data_7f8cfc45d04b14ccb3b1d4e71f0ad3e1
#
_entry.id   7f8cfc45d04b14ccb3b1d4e71f0ad3e1
#
_cell.length_a   1.000
_cell.length_b   1.000
_cell.length_c   1.000
_cell.angle_alpha   90.00
_cell.angle_beta   90.00
_cell.angle_gamma   90.00
#
_symmetry.space_group_name_H-M   'P 1'
#
loop_
_entity.id
_entity.type
_entity.pdbx_description
1 polymer ?
#
loop_
_entity_poly.entity_id
_entity_poly.type
_entity_poly.pdbx_seq_one_letter_code
_entity_poly.pdbx_strand_id
1 'polypeptide(L)'
;GYNSVVPPYETVLEDGLLKRIEMAEANIKKAKEAMAETPWDATKGLKWIDKIDNWEAMVIADKAVIAWARRHARLAKIVAENFETDPKRKEELLEISEINHRVPAEPCKGLKDAFQAKWYVFMVCHAIDRYASGFAQTEDAMLFPYYKASVIEKAFQPMTHADAIEWVEMERLKISEHGAGKSRAYREIFPGSNDLFILTVGGTKADGSDACNEMTDAILEATRNIRTTEPSILFRYSKIGREKTKRLVFGCIRDGLGYPSIKHEEIALEQLKYYSQFSKEGNGATDEETHSWANVLCMSPGLTGRRKTQKTRSEGGGSIFPAKILEVALNDG
;
A
#
# COMPACT_ATOMS: atom_id res chain seq x y z
N GLY A 1 -15.15 11.81 -7.18
CA GLY A 1 -15.38 10.86 -6.12
C GLY A 1 -14.06 10.51 -5.46
N TYR A 2 -14.03 10.41 -4.15
CA TYR A 2 -12.85 9.92 -3.44
C TYR A 2 -12.69 8.42 -3.75
N ASN A 3 -11.60 8.06 -4.36
CA ASN A 3 -11.26 6.67 -4.58
C ASN A 3 -10.19 6.27 -3.55
N SER A 4 -10.61 5.56 -2.52
CA SER A 4 -9.66 4.90 -1.64
C SER A 4 -9.20 3.63 -2.32
N VAL A 5 -8.03 3.68 -2.93
CA VAL A 5 -7.43 2.53 -3.62
C VAL A 5 -6.25 2.05 -2.79
N VAL A 6 -6.20 0.75 -2.58
CA VAL A 6 -5.00 0.12 -2.07
C VAL A 6 -4.26 -0.50 -3.25
N PRO A 7 -3.12 0.06 -3.61
CA PRO A 7 -2.30 -0.51 -4.66
C PRO A 7 -1.86 -1.94 -4.31
N PRO A 8 -1.69 -2.82 -5.30
CA PRO A 8 -1.24 -4.19 -5.07
C PRO A 8 0.28 -4.23 -4.81
N TYR A 9 0.72 -3.60 -3.72
CA TYR A 9 2.15 -3.52 -3.39
C TYR A 9 2.80 -4.91 -3.33
N GLU A 10 2.20 -5.87 -2.62
CA GLU A 10 2.73 -7.23 -2.47
C GLU A 10 3.08 -7.84 -3.83
N THR A 11 2.14 -7.79 -4.78
CA THR A 11 2.36 -8.34 -6.12
C THR A 11 3.53 -7.65 -6.84
N VAL A 12 3.69 -6.33 -6.66
CA VAL A 12 4.81 -5.61 -7.27
C VAL A 12 6.13 -5.97 -6.60
N LEU A 13 6.15 -6.12 -5.28
CA LEU A 13 7.36 -6.50 -4.55
C LEU A 13 7.80 -7.93 -4.85
N GLU A 14 6.85 -8.86 -4.96
CA GLU A 14 7.11 -10.29 -5.18
C GLU A 14 7.43 -10.61 -6.64
N ASP A 15 6.69 -10.05 -7.57
CA ASP A 15 6.74 -10.41 -8.99
C ASP A 15 7.51 -9.41 -9.86
N GLY A 16 7.55 -8.14 -9.45
CA GLY A 16 8.00 -7.04 -10.29
C GLY A 16 7.01 -6.70 -11.43
N LEU A 17 7.20 -5.53 -12.02
CA LEU A 17 6.31 -5.06 -13.09
C LEU A 17 6.54 -5.79 -14.42
N LEU A 18 7.74 -6.32 -14.68
CA LEU A 18 8.02 -7.07 -15.92
C LEU A 18 7.16 -8.32 -16.02
N LYS A 19 7.00 -9.07 -14.94
CA LYS A 19 6.14 -10.26 -14.92
C LYS A 19 4.67 -9.91 -15.14
N ARG A 20 4.21 -8.77 -14.61
CA ARG A 20 2.85 -8.27 -14.83
C ARG A 20 2.62 -7.92 -16.30
N ILE A 21 3.61 -7.28 -16.95
CA ILE A 21 3.57 -6.98 -18.38
C ILE A 21 3.47 -8.28 -19.19
N GLU A 22 4.33 -9.27 -18.90
CA GLU A 22 4.30 -10.57 -19.56
C GLU A 22 2.94 -11.26 -19.43
N MET A 23 2.37 -11.28 -18.23
CA MET A 23 1.04 -11.83 -17.97
C MET A 23 -0.07 -11.10 -18.75
N ALA A 24 -0.01 -9.77 -18.81
CA ALA A 24 -0.98 -8.96 -19.55
C ALA A 24 -0.86 -9.22 -21.07
N GLU A 25 0.34 -9.22 -21.62
CA GLU A 25 0.59 -9.51 -23.03
C GLU A 25 0.15 -10.94 -23.42
N ALA A 26 0.38 -11.93 -22.56
CA ALA A 26 -0.11 -13.30 -22.73
C ALA A 26 -1.65 -13.37 -22.72
N ASN A 27 -2.30 -12.62 -21.83
CA ASN A 27 -3.76 -12.55 -21.77
C ASN A 27 -4.37 -11.85 -23.00
N ILE A 28 -3.73 -10.79 -23.50
CA ILE A 28 -4.12 -10.13 -24.75
C ILE A 28 -4.08 -11.12 -25.93
N LYS A 29 -2.99 -11.88 -26.03
CA LYS A 29 -2.85 -12.91 -27.08
C LYS A 29 -3.97 -13.95 -27.01
N LYS A 30 -4.21 -14.54 -25.81
CA LYS A 30 -5.29 -15.52 -25.59
C LYS A 30 -6.67 -14.94 -25.93
N ALA A 31 -6.91 -13.69 -25.56
CA ALA A 31 -8.19 -13.04 -25.86
C ALA A 31 -8.40 -12.85 -27.36
N LYS A 32 -7.37 -12.43 -28.11
CA LYS A 32 -7.43 -12.28 -29.56
C LYS A 32 -7.66 -13.63 -30.27
N GLU A 33 -6.99 -14.70 -29.81
CA GLU A 33 -7.21 -16.07 -30.30
C GLU A 33 -8.66 -16.52 -30.05
N ALA A 34 -9.17 -16.36 -28.83
CA ALA A 34 -10.54 -16.71 -28.48
C ALA A 34 -11.59 -15.93 -29.28
N MET A 35 -11.33 -14.67 -29.62
CA MET A 35 -12.20 -13.87 -30.49
C MET A 35 -12.22 -14.39 -31.93
N ALA A 36 -11.10 -14.89 -32.44
CA ALA A 36 -11.01 -15.42 -33.80
C ALA A 36 -11.73 -16.76 -33.96
N GLU A 37 -11.79 -17.59 -32.93
CA GLU A 37 -12.40 -18.91 -32.94
C GLU A 37 -13.93 -18.89 -32.69
N THR A 38 -14.45 -17.84 -32.09
CA THR A 38 -15.85 -17.77 -31.71
C THR A 38 -16.69 -17.17 -32.82
N PRO A 39 -17.85 -17.78 -33.22
CA PRO A 39 -18.79 -17.11 -34.10
C PRO A 39 -19.16 -15.75 -33.52
N TRP A 40 -19.25 -14.74 -34.38
CA TRP A 40 -19.47 -13.36 -33.96
C TRP A 40 -20.69 -13.24 -33.06
N ASP A 41 -20.45 -12.92 -31.80
CA ASP A 41 -21.41 -12.54 -30.79
C ASP A 41 -21.00 -11.17 -30.26
N ALA A 42 -21.72 -10.13 -30.65
CA ALA A 42 -21.41 -8.75 -30.27
C ALA A 42 -21.25 -8.55 -28.78
N THR A 43 -22.07 -9.23 -27.97
CA THR A 43 -22.03 -9.10 -26.49
C THR A 43 -20.74 -9.71 -25.91
N LYS A 44 -20.32 -10.84 -26.43
CA LYS A 44 -19.07 -11.50 -25.99
C LYS A 44 -17.86 -10.77 -26.54
N GLY A 45 -17.92 -10.32 -27.80
CA GLY A 45 -16.85 -9.56 -28.44
C GLY A 45 -16.53 -8.27 -27.71
N LEU A 46 -17.52 -7.48 -27.32
CA LEU A 46 -17.33 -6.26 -26.54
C LEU A 46 -16.63 -6.51 -25.21
N LYS A 47 -16.99 -7.59 -24.49
CA LYS A 47 -16.32 -7.95 -23.23
C LYS A 47 -14.83 -8.30 -23.42
N TRP A 48 -14.47 -8.89 -24.55
CA TRP A 48 -13.07 -9.19 -24.86
C TRP A 48 -12.31 -7.91 -25.25
N ILE A 49 -12.91 -7.00 -26.01
CA ILE A 49 -12.33 -5.70 -26.34
C ILE A 49 -12.03 -4.93 -25.06
N ASP A 50 -13.01 -4.78 -24.16
CA ASP A 50 -12.80 -4.09 -22.88
C ASP A 50 -11.65 -4.70 -22.05
N LYS A 51 -11.51 -6.03 -22.06
CA LYS A 51 -10.40 -6.69 -21.37
C LYS A 51 -9.05 -6.41 -22.03
N ILE A 52 -8.99 -6.46 -23.36
CA ILE A 52 -7.77 -6.17 -24.13
C ILE A 52 -7.33 -4.74 -23.86
N ASP A 53 -8.23 -3.77 -23.97
CA ASP A 53 -7.95 -2.37 -23.72
C ASP A 53 -7.41 -2.14 -22.29
N ASN A 54 -8.00 -2.80 -21.30
CA ASN A 54 -7.50 -2.74 -19.93
C ASN A 54 -6.08 -3.33 -19.79
N TRP A 55 -5.80 -4.48 -20.40
CA TRP A 55 -4.46 -5.07 -20.33
C TRP A 55 -3.42 -4.24 -21.11
N GLU A 56 -3.79 -3.67 -22.26
CA GLU A 56 -2.91 -2.77 -23.02
C GLU A 56 -2.60 -1.49 -22.20
N ALA A 57 -3.61 -0.92 -21.53
CA ALA A 57 -3.41 0.20 -20.60
C ALA A 57 -2.47 -0.15 -19.44
N MET A 58 -2.62 -1.35 -18.86
CA MET A 58 -1.70 -1.82 -17.79
C MET A 58 -0.27 -1.93 -18.32
N VAL A 59 -0.07 -2.51 -19.50
CA VAL A 59 1.27 -2.64 -20.12
C VAL A 59 1.91 -1.27 -20.34
N ILE A 60 1.15 -0.30 -20.83
CA ILE A 60 1.63 1.08 -21.05
C ILE A 60 2.04 1.72 -19.72
N ALA A 61 1.18 1.62 -18.70
CA ALA A 61 1.43 2.20 -17.39
C ALA A 61 2.66 1.56 -16.70
N ASP A 62 2.73 0.23 -16.68
CA ASP A 62 3.84 -0.48 -16.05
C ASP A 62 5.19 -0.19 -16.75
N LYS A 63 5.21 -0.16 -18.09
CA LYS A 63 6.41 0.25 -18.88
C LYS A 63 6.82 1.69 -18.57
N ALA A 64 5.88 2.60 -18.39
CA ALA A 64 6.18 3.99 -18.03
C ALA A 64 6.81 4.11 -16.64
N VAL A 65 6.32 3.36 -15.66
CA VAL A 65 6.90 3.34 -14.29
C VAL A 65 8.33 2.80 -14.32
N ILE A 66 8.58 1.71 -15.05
CA ILE A 66 9.93 1.15 -15.22
C ILE A 66 10.87 2.18 -15.88
N ALA A 67 10.40 2.84 -16.94
CA ALA A 67 11.19 3.87 -17.61
C ALA A 67 11.51 5.05 -16.67
N TRP A 68 10.56 5.44 -15.85
CA TRP A 68 10.75 6.49 -14.85
C TRP A 68 11.78 6.10 -13.80
N ALA A 69 11.70 4.91 -13.22
CA ALA A 69 12.69 4.40 -12.28
C ALA A 69 14.11 4.36 -12.89
N ARG A 70 14.24 3.85 -14.10
CA ARG A 70 15.53 3.80 -14.81
C ARG A 70 16.10 5.19 -15.17
N ARG A 71 15.24 6.21 -15.34
CA ARG A 71 15.72 7.60 -15.47
C ARG A 71 16.37 8.10 -14.18
N HIS A 72 15.77 7.81 -13.02
CA HIS A 72 16.38 8.14 -11.72
C HIS A 72 17.68 7.37 -11.50
N ALA A 73 17.73 6.10 -11.86
CA ALA A 73 18.95 5.30 -11.81
C ALA A 73 20.10 5.97 -12.62
N ARG A 74 19.83 6.37 -13.87
CA ARG A 74 20.81 7.07 -14.70
C ARG A 74 21.24 8.40 -14.10
N LEU A 75 20.29 9.18 -13.58
CA LEU A 75 20.60 10.47 -12.95
C LEU A 75 21.50 10.29 -11.73
N ALA A 76 21.17 9.36 -10.84
CA ALA A 76 21.99 9.06 -9.66
C ALA A 76 23.42 8.67 -10.04
N LYS A 77 23.59 7.83 -11.07
CA LYS A 77 24.90 7.44 -11.60
C LYS A 77 25.69 8.64 -12.15
N ILE A 78 25.04 9.47 -12.97
CA ILE A 78 25.69 10.68 -13.54
C ILE A 78 26.16 11.61 -12.43
N VAL A 79 25.33 11.84 -11.41
CA VAL A 79 25.68 12.69 -10.26
C VAL A 79 26.86 12.09 -9.49
N ALA A 80 26.83 10.78 -9.21
CA ALA A 80 27.89 10.08 -8.51
C ALA A 80 29.25 10.17 -9.25
N GLU A 81 29.22 10.00 -10.56
CA GLU A 81 30.45 9.91 -11.36
C GLU A 81 31.07 11.28 -11.71
N ASN A 82 30.23 12.32 -11.88
CA ASN A 82 30.68 13.59 -12.46
C ASN A 82 30.58 14.80 -11.52
N PHE A 83 29.78 14.73 -10.45
CA PHE A 83 29.46 15.91 -9.64
C PHE A 83 29.72 15.69 -8.14
N GLU A 84 29.58 14.46 -7.64
CA GLU A 84 29.74 14.18 -6.21
C GLU A 84 31.21 14.01 -5.84
N THR A 85 31.64 14.70 -4.80
CA THR A 85 33.02 14.67 -4.29
C THR A 85 33.18 13.91 -2.98
N ASP A 86 32.08 13.78 -2.19
CA ASP A 86 32.12 12.98 -0.97
C ASP A 86 32.07 11.47 -1.33
N PRO A 87 33.12 10.71 -0.94
CA PRO A 87 33.18 9.29 -1.26
C PRO A 87 31.98 8.48 -0.75
N LYS A 88 31.51 8.79 0.46
CA LYS A 88 30.36 8.10 1.05
C LYS A 88 29.08 8.39 0.27
N ARG A 89 28.85 9.66 -0.05
CA ARG A 89 27.67 10.05 -0.83
C ARG A 89 27.70 9.49 -2.25
N LYS A 90 28.88 9.41 -2.83
CA LYS A 90 29.07 8.77 -4.14
C LYS A 90 28.70 7.29 -4.11
N GLU A 91 29.11 6.55 -3.09
CA GLU A 91 28.72 5.14 -2.90
C GLU A 91 27.20 4.99 -2.73
N GLU A 92 26.58 5.83 -1.91
CA GLU A 92 25.12 5.86 -1.73
C GLU A 92 24.37 6.12 -3.06
N LEU A 93 24.84 7.06 -3.86
CA LEU A 93 24.24 7.36 -5.17
C LEU A 93 24.38 6.21 -6.17
N LEU A 94 25.48 5.49 -6.13
CA LEU A 94 25.67 4.29 -6.95
C LEU A 94 24.73 3.17 -6.50
N GLU A 95 24.56 2.95 -5.19
CA GLU A 95 23.60 2.00 -4.66
C GLU A 95 22.16 2.39 -5.06
N ILE A 96 21.79 3.67 -4.94
CA ILE A 96 20.50 4.19 -5.42
C ILE A 96 20.32 3.89 -6.92
N SER A 97 21.37 4.08 -7.72
CA SER A 97 21.31 3.77 -9.15
C SER A 97 21.02 2.30 -9.41
N GLU A 98 21.70 1.39 -8.72
CA GLU A 98 21.50 -0.06 -8.86
C GLU A 98 20.11 -0.49 -8.45
N ILE A 99 19.63 0.00 -7.31
CA ILE A 99 18.26 -0.29 -6.83
C ILE A 99 17.23 0.17 -7.86
N ASN A 100 17.29 1.43 -8.28
CA ASN A 100 16.32 2.00 -9.22
C ASN A 100 16.40 1.41 -10.64
N HIS A 101 17.53 0.82 -11.02
CA HIS A 101 17.64 0.06 -12.27
C HIS A 101 16.88 -1.26 -12.20
N ARG A 102 16.91 -1.92 -11.04
CA ARG A 102 16.29 -3.21 -10.79
C ARG A 102 14.81 -3.09 -10.46
N VAL A 103 14.44 -2.31 -9.44
CA VAL A 103 13.06 -2.20 -8.98
C VAL A 103 12.40 -0.90 -9.45
N PRO A 104 11.09 -0.90 -9.72
CA PRO A 104 10.09 -1.97 -9.54
C PRO A 104 9.96 -2.93 -10.73
N ALA A 105 10.93 -2.97 -11.66
CA ALA A 105 10.88 -3.84 -12.83
C ALA A 105 10.95 -5.33 -12.46
N GLU A 106 11.88 -5.70 -11.60
CA GLU A 106 12.16 -7.05 -11.14
C GLU A 106 11.67 -7.26 -9.69
N PRO A 107 11.55 -8.53 -9.24
CA PRO A 107 11.24 -8.85 -7.85
C PRO A 107 12.22 -8.23 -6.86
N CYS A 108 11.71 -7.74 -5.74
CA CYS A 108 12.53 -7.25 -4.65
C CYS A 108 13.28 -8.37 -3.95
N LYS A 109 14.52 -8.12 -3.54
CA LYS A 109 15.36 -9.11 -2.87
C LYS A 109 15.69 -8.74 -1.43
N GLY A 110 15.64 -7.47 -1.09
CA GLY A 110 15.94 -6.95 0.24
C GLY A 110 15.09 -5.76 0.62
N LEU A 111 15.29 -5.28 1.82
CA LEU A 111 14.43 -4.26 2.42
C LEU A 111 14.51 -2.91 1.69
N LYS A 112 15.70 -2.49 1.24
CA LYS A 112 15.87 -1.26 0.44
C LYS A 112 15.11 -1.34 -0.89
N ASP A 113 15.18 -2.50 -1.56
CA ASP A 113 14.40 -2.75 -2.79
C ASP A 113 12.91 -2.58 -2.53
N ALA A 114 12.41 -3.19 -1.44
CA ALA A 114 10.99 -3.16 -1.10
C ALA A 114 10.48 -1.73 -0.83
N PHE A 115 11.21 -0.95 -0.06
CA PHE A 115 10.88 0.47 0.16
C PHE A 115 10.89 1.26 -1.14
N GLN A 116 11.90 1.08 -1.98
CA GLN A 116 12.01 1.83 -3.22
C GLN A 116 10.92 1.45 -4.23
N ALA A 117 10.62 0.17 -4.38
CA ALA A 117 9.55 -0.29 -5.27
C ALA A 117 8.17 0.20 -4.80
N LYS A 118 7.90 0.08 -3.50
CA LYS A 118 6.69 0.59 -2.86
C LYS A 118 6.54 2.10 -3.08
N TRP A 119 7.61 2.87 -2.94
CA TRP A 119 7.60 4.31 -3.17
C TRP A 119 7.21 4.67 -4.61
N TYR A 120 7.71 3.95 -5.63
CA TYR A 120 7.29 4.18 -7.02
C TYR A 120 5.81 3.93 -7.21
N VAL A 121 5.27 2.85 -6.67
CA VAL A 121 3.83 2.55 -6.75
C VAL A 121 3.00 3.64 -6.06
N PHE A 122 3.43 4.06 -4.87
CA PHE A 122 2.80 5.14 -4.14
C PHE A 122 2.75 6.43 -4.95
N MET A 123 3.88 6.88 -5.47
CA MET A 123 3.98 8.12 -6.24
C MET A 123 3.12 8.09 -7.50
N VAL A 124 3.09 6.96 -8.22
CA VAL A 124 2.23 6.81 -9.42
C VAL A 124 0.77 6.91 -9.05
N CYS A 125 0.32 6.24 -8.00
CA CYS A 125 -1.06 6.32 -7.55
C CYS A 125 -1.44 7.75 -7.16
N HIS A 126 -0.55 8.47 -6.49
CA HIS A 126 -0.76 9.87 -6.13
C HIS A 126 -0.75 10.83 -7.31
N ALA A 127 0.10 10.60 -8.31
CA ALA A 127 0.16 11.43 -9.50
C ALA A 127 -1.11 11.30 -10.36
N ILE A 128 -1.69 10.09 -10.41
CA ILE A 128 -2.88 9.79 -11.23
C ILE A 128 -4.16 10.16 -10.47
N ASP A 129 -4.27 9.73 -9.22
CA ASP A 129 -5.43 10.01 -8.37
C ASP A 129 -4.98 10.77 -7.12
N ARG A 130 -5.07 12.07 -7.17
CA ARG A 130 -4.67 13.00 -6.08
C ARG A 130 -5.45 12.78 -4.79
N TYR A 131 -6.48 11.97 -4.81
CA TYR A 131 -7.31 11.61 -3.66
C TYR A 131 -7.15 10.14 -3.29
N ALA A 132 -6.23 9.41 -3.93
CA ALA A 132 -5.92 8.06 -3.51
C ALA A 132 -5.29 8.11 -2.13
N SER A 133 -6.02 7.68 -1.15
CA SER A 133 -5.51 7.43 0.19
C SER A 133 -5.24 5.94 0.31
N GLY A 134 -4.16 5.59 0.93
CA GLY A 134 -4.00 4.21 1.30
C GLY A 134 -2.63 3.61 1.04
N PHE A 135 -2.03 3.26 2.13
CA PHE A 135 -1.13 2.16 2.27
C PHE A 135 -1.83 0.97 2.94
N ALA A 136 -3.12 0.84 2.80
CA ALA A 136 -4.01 -0.03 3.58
C ALA A 136 -3.68 -1.53 3.57
N GLN A 137 -2.42 -1.92 3.50
CA GLN A 137 -1.98 -3.29 3.67
C GLN A 137 -1.41 -3.50 5.06
N THR A 138 -1.29 -4.76 5.47
CA THR A 138 -0.51 -5.15 6.63
C THR A 138 0.97 -4.92 6.32
N GLU A 139 1.44 -3.72 6.58
CA GLU A 139 2.75 -3.21 6.20
C GLU A 139 3.89 -4.08 6.73
N ASP A 140 3.78 -4.47 7.98
CA ASP A 140 4.74 -5.33 8.66
C ASP A 140 4.82 -6.73 8.04
N ALA A 141 3.67 -7.33 7.72
CA ALA A 141 3.63 -8.64 7.08
C ALA A 141 4.21 -8.59 5.65
N MET A 142 3.87 -7.53 4.89
CA MET A 142 4.36 -7.32 3.54
C MET A 142 5.87 -7.11 3.48
N LEU A 143 6.44 -6.35 4.40
CA LEU A 143 7.87 -6.03 4.41
C LEU A 143 8.72 -7.07 5.13
N PHE A 144 8.13 -7.93 5.96
CA PHE A 144 8.88 -8.88 6.79
C PHE A 144 9.77 -9.85 6.00
N PRO A 145 9.37 -10.42 4.85
CA PRO A 145 10.27 -11.27 4.06
C PRO A 145 11.56 -10.57 3.66
N TYR A 146 11.49 -9.29 3.30
CA TYR A 146 12.64 -8.47 2.90
C TYR A 146 13.47 -8.02 4.10
N TYR A 147 12.81 -7.70 5.23
CA TYR A 147 13.48 -7.48 6.50
C TYR A 147 14.28 -8.72 6.92
N LYS A 148 13.68 -9.90 6.82
CA LYS A 148 14.35 -11.17 7.13
C LYS A 148 15.60 -11.36 6.27
N ALA A 149 15.50 -11.16 4.96
CA ALA A 149 16.63 -11.29 4.03
C ALA A 149 17.76 -10.30 4.33
N SER A 150 17.43 -9.05 4.70
CA SER A 150 18.45 -8.01 4.91
C SER A 150 18.98 -7.95 6.34
N VAL A 151 18.13 -8.13 7.36
CA VAL A 151 18.50 -7.90 8.76
C VAL A 151 18.83 -9.20 9.49
N ILE A 152 18.02 -10.24 9.33
CA ILE A 152 18.18 -11.51 10.06
C ILE A 152 19.20 -12.39 9.37
N GLU A 153 18.97 -12.71 8.09
CA GLU A 153 19.80 -13.62 7.31
C GLU A 153 21.02 -12.92 6.70
N LYS A 154 20.96 -11.62 6.52
CA LYS A 154 22.01 -10.79 5.87
C LYS A 154 22.41 -11.30 4.49
N ALA A 155 21.45 -11.93 3.81
CA ALA A 155 21.65 -12.55 2.51
C ALA A 155 21.70 -11.54 1.35
N PHE A 156 20.98 -10.41 1.50
CA PHE A 156 20.92 -9.36 0.49
C PHE A 156 20.76 -7.98 1.15
N GLN A 157 21.54 -6.99 0.71
CA GLN A 157 21.57 -5.65 1.30
C GLN A 157 21.69 -5.69 2.84
N PRO A 158 22.78 -6.27 3.39
CA PRO A 158 22.91 -6.48 4.83
C PRO A 158 22.76 -5.16 5.60
N MET A 159 21.93 -5.19 6.64
CA MET A 159 21.69 -4.05 7.52
C MET A 159 21.40 -4.50 8.95
N THR A 160 21.43 -3.55 9.87
CA THR A 160 21.06 -3.77 11.26
C THR A 160 19.56 -3.47 11.45
N HIS A 161 19.03 -3.84 12.61
CA HIS A 161 17.67 -3.44 13.00
C HIS A 161 17.54 -1.90 13.10
N ALA A 162 18.58 -1.21 13.57
CA ALA A 162 18.61 0.25 13.64
C ALA A 162 18.53 0.88 12.23
N ASP A 163 19.26 0.32 11.26
CA ASP A 163 19.17 0.79 9.87
C ASP A 163 17.75 0.59 9.31
N ALA A 164 17.10 -0.52 9.63
CA ALA A 164 15.72 -0.76 9.20
C ALA A 164 14.74 0.28 9.81
N ILE A 165 14.93 0.66 11.07
CA ILE A 165 14.18 1.74 11.71
C ILE A 165 14.40 3.05 10.95
N GLU A 166 15.64 3.42 10.63
CA GLU A 166 15.98 4.63 9.88
C GLU A 166 15.31 4.64 8.49
N TRP A 167 15.24 3.50 7.80
CA TRP A 167 14.53 3.40 6.53
C TRP A 167 13.02 3.65 6.67
N VAL A 168 12.38 3.13 7.73
CA VAL A 168 10.98 3.45 8.04
C VAL A 168 10.82 4.94 8.34
N GLU A 169 11.73 5.53 9.10
CA GLU A 169 11.73 6.96 9.43
C GLU A 169 11.80 7.82 8.17
N MET A 170 12.73 7.49 7.25
CA MET A 170 12.85 8.19 5.96
C MET A 170 11.57 8.08 5.13
N GLU A 171 10.94 6.91 5.07
CA GLU A 171 9.68 6.76 4.35
C GLU A 171 8.57 7.63 4.96
N ARG A 172 8.45 7.65 6.29
CA ARG A 172 7.46 8.48 6.98
C ARG A 172 7.66 9.97 6.72
N LEU A 173 8.91 10.43 6.72
CA LEU A 173 9.26 11.80 6.37
C LEU A 173 8.84 12.10 4.92
N LYS A 174 9.12 11.21 3.98
CA LYS A 174 8.74 11.36 2.58
C LYS A 174 7.23 11.42 2.38
N ILE A 175 6.47 10.60 3.10
CA ILE A 175 5.01 10.64 3.08
C ILE A 175 4.51 11.98 3.65
N SER A 176 5.13 12.47 4.73
CA SER A 176 4.75 13.75 5.35
C SER A 176 5.07 14.97 4.48
N GLU A 177 6.11 14.87 3.63
CA GLU A 177 6.42 15.91 2.62
C GLU A 177 5.37 15.95 1.50
N HIS A 178 4.66 14.84 1.28
CA HIS A 178 3.70 14.74 0.21
C HIS A 178 2.41 15.48 0.57
N GLY A 179 2.32 16.73 0.15
CA GLY A 179 1.08 17.50 0.23
C GLY A 179 0.15 17.12 -0.91
N ALA A 180 -1.02 16.57 -0.61
CA ALA A 180 -2.03 16.41 -1.64
C ALA A 180 -2.39 17.76 -2.26
N GLY A 181 -2.65 17.77 -3.56
CA GLY A 181 -3.17 18.94 -4.28
C GLY A 181 -4.60 19.31 -3.87
N LYS A 182 -4.90 19.23 -2.57
CA LYS A 182 -6.20 19.53 -1.99
C LYS A 182 -6.46 21.03 -1.97
N SER A 183 -7.72 21.40 -2.17
CA SER A 183 -8.13 22.79 -2.14
C SER A 183 -7.81 23.46 -0.79
N ARG A 184 -7.64 24.76 -0.79
CA ARG A 184 -7.45 25.54 0.45
C ARG A 184 -8.58 25.27 1.46
N ALA A 185 -9.82 25.26 1.00
CA ALA A 185 -10.98 24.98 1.86
C ALA A 185 -10.90 23.61 2.52
N TYR A 186 -10.44 22.58 1.80
CA TYR A 186 -10.24 21.26 2.38
C TYR A 186 -9.19 21.27 3.49
N ARG A 187 -8.07 21.95 3.27
CA ARG A 187 -6.99 22.05 4.27
C ARG A 187 -7.39 22.85 5.51
N GLU A 188 -8.31 23.82 5.37
CA GLU A 188 -8.86 24.56 6.48
C GLU A 188 -9.79 23.70 7.35
N ILE A 189 -10.53 22.76 6.74
CA ILE A 189 -11.43 21.83 7.44
C ILE A 189 -10.64 20.71 8.14
N PHE A 190 -9.56 20.22 7.52
CA PHE A 190 -8.71 19.16 8.03
C PHE A 190 -7.26 19.65 8.21
N PRO A 191 -7.02 20.56 9.17
CA PRO A 191 -5.66 21.06 9.41
C PRO A 191 -4.74 19.93 9.92
N GLY A 192 -3.56 19.83 9.35
CA GLY A 192 -2.57 18.85 9.73
C GLY A 192 -2.78 17.43 9.19
N SER A 193 -3.88 17.18 8.48
CA SER A 193 -4.08 15.93 7.73
C SER A 193 -3.78 16.17 6.26
N ASN A 194 -2.71 15.53 5.77
CA ASN A 194 -2.35 15.69 4.36
C ASN A 194 -3.23 14.80 3.47
N ASP A 195 -3.20 13.48 3.65
CA ASP A 195 -3.82 12.53 2.73
C ASP A 195 -4.55 11.35 3.39
N LEU A 196 -4.61 11.32 4.72
CA LEU A 196 -5.24 10.24 5.49
C LEU A 196 -4.61 8.87 5.20
N PHE A 197 -3.28 8.81 5.13
CA PHE A 197 -2.59 7.54 4.99
C PHE A 197 -2.64 6.74 6.27
N ILE A 198 -3.02 5.48 6.14
CA ILE A 198 -3.09 4.56 7.26
C ILE A 198 -2.29 3.30 6.94
N LEU A 199 -1.32 3.00 7.76
CA LEU A 199 -0.64 1.71 7.77
C LEU A 199 -1.33 0.79 8.77
N THR A 200 -1.58 -0.44 8.37
CA THR A 200 -2.11 -1.47 9.26
C THR A 200 -1.00 -2.43 9.66
N VAL A 201 -0.87 -2.72 10.95
CA VAL A 201 0.14 -3.63 11.49
C VAL A 201 -0.45 -4.59 12.52
N GLY A 202 0.21 -5.72 12.74
CA GLY A 202 -0.16 -6.72 13.74
C GLY A 202 -1.30 -7.64 13.32
N GLY A 203 -2.04 -8.13 14.30
CA GLY A 203 -3.13 -9.10 14.12
C GLY A 203 -2.71 -10.54 14.26
N THR A 204 -3.43 -11.44 13.60
CA THR A 204 -3.18 -12.88 13.60
C THR A 204 -3.08 -13.42 12.18
N LYS A 205 -2.37 -14.55 12.03
CA LYS A 205 -2.30 -15.32 10.79
C LYS A 205 -3.47 -16.30 10.69
N ALA A 206 -3.70 -16.87 9.51
CA ALA A 206 -4.75 -17.85 9.27
C ALA A 206 -4.61 -19.12 10.13
N ASP A 207 -3.41 -19.49 10.53
CA ASP A 207 -3.13 -20.59 11.45
C ASP A 207 -3.40 -20.23 12.93
N GLY A 208 -3.88 -19.02 13.21
CA GLY A 208 -4.15 -18.53 14.55
C GLY A 208 -2.90 -18.04 15.30
N SER A 209 -1.72 -18.05 14.71
CA SER A 209 -0.51 -17.53 15.34
C SER A 209 -0.42 -16.00 15.30
N ASP A 210 0.44 -15.42 16.13
CA ASP A 210 0.72 -13.98 16.14
C ASP A 210 1.31 -13.51 14.80
N ALA A 211 0.75 -12.46 14.22
CA ALA A 211 1.27 -11.86 13.01
C ALA A 211 2.31 -10.77 13.27
N CYS A 212 2.40 -10.25 14.52
CA CYS A 212 3.44 -9.30 14.89
C CYS A 212 4.83 -9.92 14.71
N ASN A 213 5.74 -9.14 14.18
CA ASN A 213 7.11 -9.55 13.87
C ASN A 213 8.10 -8.41 14.17
N GLU A 214 9.38 -8.60 13.87
CA GLU A 214 10.41 -7.60 14.13
C GLU A 214 10.22 -6.33 13.28
N MET A 215 9.61 -6.46 12.10
CA MET A 215 9.26 -5.30 11.28
C MET A 215 8.10 -4.49 11.91
N THR A 216 7.15 -5.16 12.58
CA THR A 216 6.12 -4.47 13.39
C THR A 216 6.76 -3.59 14.45
N ASP A 217 7.76 -4.14 15.16
CA ASP A 217 8.48 -3.41 16.19
C ASP A 217 9.25 -2.22 15.59
N ALA A 218 9.97 -2.41 14.47
CA ALA A 218 10.70 -1.34 13.79
C ALA A 218 9.78 -0.19 13.35
N ILE A 219 8.61 -0.50 12.81
CA ILE A 219 7.60 0.49 12.42
C ILE A 219 7.13 1.31 13.64
N LEU A 220 6.87 0.66 14.76
CA LEU A 220 6.42 1.33 15.98
C LEU A 220 7.55 2.16 16.63
N GLU A 221 8.78 1.67 16.64
CA GLU A 221 9.94 2.40 17.15
C GLU A 221 10.21 3.66 16.31
N ALA A 222 10.25 3.54 14.98
CA ALA A 222 10.36 4.67 14.06
C ALA A 222 9.25 5.71 14.27
N THR A 223 8.03 5.24 14.49
CA THR A 223 6.87 6.08 14.77
C THR A 223 7.07 6.95 16.00
N ARG A 224 7.61 6.40 17.07
CA ARG A 224 7.91 7.14 18.31
C ARG A 224 9.05 8.13 18.15
N ASN A 225 10.02 7.80 17.29
CA ASN A 225 11.21 8.63 17.10
C ASN A 225 10.87 9.93 16.37
N ILE A 226 10.20 9.86 15.21
CA ILE A 226 10.00 11.03 14.36
C ILE A 226 8.65 11.74 14.51
N ARG A 227 7.65 11.09 15.09
CA ARG A 227 6.35 11.70 15.46
C ARG A 227 5.66 12.49 14.35
N THR A 228 5.74 12.00 13.11
CA THR A 228 5.01 12.61 11.98
C THR A 228 3.50 12.40 12.15
N THR A 229 2.69 13.32 11.64
CA THR A 229 1.23 13.17 11.66
C THR A 229 0.73 12.06 10.74
N GLU A 230 1.49 11.77 9.70
CA GLU A 230 1.20 10.74 8.70
C GLU A 230 2.46 9.92 8.37
N PRO A 231 2.28 8.67 7.96
CA PRO A 231 1.04 7.90 8.00
C PRO A 231 0.61 7.59 9.44
N SER A 232 -0.69 7.63 9.71
CA SER A 232 -1.20 7.12 10.98
C SER A 232 -1.16 5.60 10.98
N ILE A 233 -1.04 5.00 12.16
CA ILE A 233 -0.98 3.55 12.30
C ILE A 233 -2.25 3.01 12.90
N LEU A 234 -2.74 1.90 12.34
CA LEU A 234 -3.75 1.06 12.91
C LEU A 234 -3.10 -0.23 13.39
N PHE A 235 -3.26 -0.53 14.65
CA PHE A 235 -2.81 -1.78 15.25
C PHE A 235 -3.96 -2.77 15.40
N ARG A 236 -3.83 -3.93 14.78
CA ARG A 236 -4.74 -5.06 14.91
C ARG A 236 -4.39 -5.79 16.20
N TYR A 237 -5.08 -5.44 17.27
CA TYR A 237 -4.85 -6.01 18.60
C TYR A 237 -5.41 -7.41 18.72
N SER A 238 -4.59 -8.37 19.09
CA SER A 238 -4.99 -9.71 19.50
C SER A 238 -4.49 -10.05 20.90
N LYS A 239 -5.24 -10.88 21.62
CA LYS A 239 -4.83 -11.37 22.96
C LYS A 239 -3.51 -12.12 22.92
N ILE A 240 -3.24 -12.86 21.85
CA ILE A 240 -2.02 -13.67 21.67
C ILE A 240 -0.81 -12.84 21.22
N GLY A 241 -1.01 -11.58 20.78
CA GLY A 241 0.06 -10.72 20.28
C GLY A 241 1.19 -10.52 21.29
N ARG A 242 2.43 -10.41 20.80
CA ARG A 242 3.66 -10.30 21.62
C ARG A 242 3.60 -9.12 22.57
N GLU A 243 3.98 -9.34 23.81
CA GLU A 243 4.01 -8.32 24.87
C GLU A 243 4.96 -7.14 24.53
N LYS A 244 6.10 -7.41 23.89
CA LYS A 244 7.01 -6.35 23.42
C LYS A 244 6.29 -5.38 22.49
N THR A 245 5.60 -5.89 21.48
CA THR A 245 4.86 -5.08 20.50
C THR A 245 3.72 -4.30 21.16
N LYS A 246 2.94 -4.93 22.04
CA LYS A 246 1.89 -4.24 22.81
C LYS A 246 2.45 -3.07 23.61
N ARG A 247 3.59 -3.26 24.28
CA ARG A 247 4.26 -2.18 25.04
C ARG A 247 4.70 -1.03 24.14
N LEU A 248 5.18 -1.31 22.92
CA LEU A 248 5.51 -0.27 21.94
C LEU A 248 4.27 0.51 21.51
N VAL A 249 3.17 -0.18 21.19
CA VAL A 249 1.87 0.45 20.85
C VAL A 249 1.39 1.38 21.95
N PHE A 250 1.31 0.87 23.20
CA PHE A 250 0.90 1.70 24.33
C PHE A 250 1.91 2.80 24.66
N GLY A 251 3.19 2.58 24.34
CA GLY A 251 4.22 3.60 24.42
C GLY A 251 3.95 4.77 23.49
N CYS A 252 3.59 4.52 22.23
CA CYS A 252 3.19 5.55 21.27
C CYS A 252 2.00 6.38 21.79
N ILE A 253 0.97 5.71 22.30
CA ILE A 253 -0.24 6.36 22.83
C ILE A 253 0.10 7.21 24.06
N ARG A 254 0.87 6.66 25.02
CA ARG A 254 1.31 7.37 26.22
C ARG A 254 2.15 8.62 25.88
N ASP A 255 2.96 8.54 24.84
CA ASP A 255 3.81 9.65 24.39
C ASP A 255 2.99 10.74 23.65
N GLY A 256 1.67 10.60 23.53
CA GLY A 256 0.75 11.61 23.01
C GLY A 256 0.66 11.68 21.50
N LEU A 257 1.03 10.61 20.79
CA LEU A 257 1.02 10.60 19.31
C LEU A 257 -0.39 10.59 18.68
N GLY A 258 -1.45 10.22 19.45
CA GLY A 258 -2.81 10.06 18.94
C GLY A 258 -3.04 8.78 18.13
N TYR A 259 -2.02 7.99 17.91
CA TYR A 259 -2.05 6.67 17.26
C TYR A 259 -0.92 5.79 17.84
N PRO A 260 -0.91 4.47 17.60
CA PRO A 260 -1.80 3.66 16.75
C PRO A 260 -3.26 3.64 17.23
N SER A 261 -4.21 3.69 16.27
CA SER A 261 -5.58 3.35 16.59
C SER A 261 -5.70 1.83 16.77
N ILE A 262 -6.37 1.40 17.84
CA ILE A 262 -6.46 -0.02 18.17
C ILE A 262 -7.76 -0.59 17.65
N LYS A 263 -7.68 -1.68 16.87
CA LYS A 263 -8.83 -2.47 16.42
C LYS A 263 -8.71 -3.88 16.97
N HIS A 264 -9.82 -4.38 17.50
CA HIS A 264 -9.89 -5.72 18.07
C HIS A 264 -9.94 -6.76 16.94
N GLU A 265 -8.90 -7.59 16.87
CA GLU A 265 -8.70 -8.54 15.77
C GLU A 265 -9.81 -9.56 15.68
N GLU A 266 -10.12 -10.24 16.78
CA GLU A 266 -11.06 -11.35 16.81
C GLU A 266 -12.47 -10.89 16.40
N ILE A 267 -12.90 -9.71 16.87
CA ILE A 267 -14.20 -9.13 16.48
C ILE A 267 -14.22 -8.74 14.99
N ALA A 268 -13.12 -8.16 14.50
CA ALA A 268 -13.01 -7.77 13.10
C ALA A 268 -13.11 -9.01 12.18
N LEU A 269 -12.43 -10.10 12.53
CA LEU A 269 -12.45 -11.35 11.77
C LEU A 269 -13.84 -11.95 11.69
N GLU A 270 -14.58 -12.01 12.82
CA GLU A 270 -15.96 -12.49 12.84
C GLU A 270 -16.86 -11.66 11.92
N GLN A 271 -16.76 -10.34 12.02
CA GLN A 271 -17.58 -9.44 11.19
C GLN A 271 -17.24 -9.57 9.71
N LEU A 272 -15.97 -9.60 9.36
CA LEU A 272 -15.52 -9.74 7.96
C LEU A 272 -15.98 -11.09 7.37
N LYS A 273 -15.86 -12.17 8.13
CA LYS A 273 -16.34 -13.48 7.72
C LYS A 273 -17.86 -13.50 7.52
N TYR A 274 -18.61 -12.92 8.43
CA TYR A 274 -20.06 -12.80 8.33
C TYR A 274 -20.48 -11.97 7.11
N TYR A 275 -19.97 -10.75 6.97
CA TYR A 275 -20.39 -9.87 5.88
C TYR A 275 -19.89 -10.34 4.50
N SER A 276 -18.80 -11.07 4.41
CA SER A 276 -18.30 -11.59 3.14
C SER A 276 -19.24 -12.60 2.48
N GLN A 277 -20.12 -13.26 3.26
CA GLN A 277 -21.13 -14.18 2.74
C GLN A 277 -22.18 -13.49 1.88
N PHE A 278 -22.39 -12.19 2.08
CA PHE A 278 -23.31 -11.39 1.29
C PHE A 278 -22.68 -10.71 0.08
N SER A 279 -21.43 -11.07 -0.25
CA SER A 279 -20.81 -10.57 -1.47
C SER A 279 -21.55 -11.07 -2.71
N LYS A 280 -21.53 -10.29 -3.80
CA LYS A 280 -22.17 -10.67 -5.07
C LYS A 280 -21.67 -12.00 -5.65
N GLU A 281 -20.51 -12.45 -5.22
CA GLU A 281 -19.89 -13.68 -5.67
C GLU A 281 -20.37 -14.92 -4.89
N GLY A 282 -21.14 -14.73 -3.81
CA GLY A 282 -21.76 -15.80 -3.04
C GLY A 282 -20.80 -16.69 -2.25
N ASN A 283 -19.49 -16.48 -2.40
CA ASN A 283 -18.45 -17.23 -1.70
C ASN A 283 -17.96 -16.41 -0.51
N GLY A 284 -18.18 -16.90 0.70
CA GLY A 284 -17.58 -16.31 1.91
C GLY A 284 -16.06 -16.11 1.77
N ALA A 285 -15.47 -15.23 2.56
CA ALA A 285 -14.01 -15.08 2.60
C ALA A 285 -13.37 -16.29 3.28
N THR A 286 -12.22 -16.75 2.76
CA THR A 286 -11.39 -17.77 3.40
C THR A 286 -10.74 -17.21 4.67
N ASP A 287 -10.15 -18.08 5.49
CA ASP A 287 -9.44 -17.63 6.69
C ASP A 287 -8.20 -16.81 6.32
N GLU A 288 -7.47 -17.17 5.25
CA GLU A 288 -6.36 -16.38 4.72
C GLU A 288 -6.81 -14.99 4.27
N GLU A 289 -7.91 -14.92 3.53
CA GLU A 289 -8.47 -13.64 3.09
C GLU A 289 -8.91 -12.78 4.26
N THR A 290 -9.59 -13.35 5.25
CA THR A 290 -10.03 -12.58 6.43
C THR A 290 -8.85 -12.09 7.26
N HIS A 291 -7.81 -12.90 7.48
CA HIS A 291 -6.62 -12.50 8.22
C HIS A 291 -5.73 -11.49 7.46
N SER A 292 -5.96 -11.28 6.16
CA SER A 292 -5.29 -10.26 5.37
C SER A 292 -5.94 -8.87 5.45
N TRP A 293 -6.94 -8.66 6.31
CA TRP A 293 -7.65 -7.39 6.34
C TRP A 293 -6.76 -6.22 6.77
N ALA A 294 -7.01 -5.08 6.16
CA ALA A 294 -6.40 -3.81 6.52
C ALA A 294 -7.43 -2.69 6.40
N ASN A 295 -7.23 -1.58 7.08
CA ASN A 295 -8.07 -0.41 6.85
C ASN A 295 -7.70 0.27 5.53
N VAL A 296 -8.72 0.61 4.76
CA VAL A 296 -8.54 1.37 3.51
C VAL A 296 -8.43 2.86 3.78
N LEU A 297 -9.19 3.32 4.75
CA LEU A 297 -9.16 4.66 5.34
C LEU A 297 -9.30 4.52 6.86
N CYS A 298 -9.66 5.59 7.53
CA CYS A 298 -9.78 5.64 8.99
C CYS A 298 -10.72 4.57 9.58
N MET A 299 -11.75 4.09 8.86
CA MET A 299 -12.78 3.20 9.43
C MET A 299 -13.19 2.03 8.55
N SER A 300 -12.76 1.95 7.31
CA SER A 300 -13.26 0.95 6.36
C SER A 300 -12.30 -0.24 6.26
N PRO A 301 -12.58 -1.37 6.92
CA PRO A 301 -11.78 -2.56 6.74
C PRO A 301 -12.00 -3.16 5.35
N GLY A 302 -10.93 -3.60 4.72
CA GLY A 302 -10.95 -4.27 3.43
C GLY A 302 -10.13 -5.54 3.46
N LEU A 303 -10.58 -6.57 2.72
CA LEU A 303 -9.84 -7.83 2.57
C LEU A 303 -8.75 -7.65 1.52
N THR A 304 -7.48 -7.68 1.92
CA THR A 304 -6.37 -7.47 0.99
C THR A 304 -6.15 -8.66 0.06
N GLY A 305 -6.40 -9.89 0.51
CA GLY A 305 -6.20 -11.13 -0.26
C GLY A 305 -7.15 -11.34 -1.45
N ARG A 306 -8.36 -10.79 -1.42
CA ARG A 306 -9.30 -10.85 -2.57
C ARG A 306 -8.95 -9.91 -3.71
N ARG A 307 -7.85 -9.26 -3.66
CA ARG A 307 -7.51 -8.05 -4.40
C ARG A 307 -6.98 -8.18 -5.78
N LYS A 308 -7.14 -9.24 -6.43
CA LYS A 308 -6.94 -9.14 -7.90
C LYS A 308 -7.88 -8.08 -8.53
N THR A 309 -8.87 -7.58 -7.77
CA THR A 309 -9.90 -6.66 -8.29
C THR A 309 -10.59 -5.77 -7.24
N GLN A 310 -9.98 -5.40 -6.12
CA GLN A 310 -10.70 -4.50 -5.22
C GLN A 310 -10.95 -3.13 -5.87
N LYS A 311 -12.16 -2.96 -6.37
CA LYS A 311 -12.81 -1.66 -6.35
C LYS A 311 -13.07 -1.38 -4.88
N THR A 312 -12.18 -0.65 -4.23
CA THR A 312 -12.52 -0.02 -2.98
C THR A 312 -13.78 0.79 -3.24
N ARG A 313 -14.71 0.64 -2.37
CA ARG A 313 -15.94 1.39 -2.40
C ARG A 313 -15.58 2.86 -2.59
N SER A 314 -16.00 3.45 -3.69
CA SER A 314 -15.99 4.89 -3.80
C SER A 314 -16.84 5.40 -2.64
N GLU A 315 -16.24 6.10 -1.70
CA GLU A 315 -16.99 6.79 -0.65
C GLU A 315 -17.74 8.03 -1.21
N GLY A 316 -17.98 8.05 -2.49
CA GLY A 316 -18.80 9.03 -3.21
C GLY A 316 -20.30 8.77 -3.08
N GLY A 317 -20.74 8.29 -1.96
CA GLY A 317 -22.13 8.44 -1.54
C GLY A 317 -22.38 9.90 -1.18
N GLY A 318 -23.48 10.48 -1.62
CA GLY A 318 -23.82 11.85 -1.26
C GLY A 318 -23.76 12.06 0.26
N SER A 319 -23.19 13.16 0.69
CA SER A 319 -23.18 13.52 2.11
C SER A 319 -24.59 13.86 2.55
N ILE A 320 -25.06 13.18 3.55
CA ILE A 320 -26.31 13.55 4.24
C ILE A 320 -25.95 14.54 5.33
N PHE A 321 -26.49 15.74 5.26
CA PHE A 321 -26.31 16.78 6.27
C PHE A 321 -27.57 16.83 7.18
N PRO A 322 -27.61 16.07 8.29
CA PRO A 322 -28.79 15.99 9.13
C PRO A 322 -29.25 17.36 9.64
N ALA A 323 -28.33 18.25 9.96
CA ALA A 323 -28.65 19.61 10.38
C ALA A 323 -29.40 20.40 9.28
N LYS A 324 -28.95 20.26 8.01
CA LYS A 324 -29.62 20.92 6.89
C LYS A 324 -30.99 20.30 6.58
N ILE A 325 -31.11 18.97 6.71
CA ILE A 325 -32.41 18.29 6.57
C ILE A 325 -33.38 18.79 7.64
N LEU A 326 -32.92 18.89 8.88
CA LEU A 326 -33.73 19.42 9.97
C LEU A 326 -34.13 20.87 9.74
N GLU A 327 -33.19 21.70 9.30
CA GLU A 327 -33.47 23.12 8.97
C GLU A 327 -34.54 23.22 7.89
N VAL A 328 -34.43 22.45 6.80
CA VAL A 328 -35.43 22.44 5.72
C VAL A 328 -36.77 21.94 6.24
N ALA A 329 -36.78 20.84 7.00
CA ALA A 329 -38.03 20.28 7.55
C ALA A 329 -38.74 21.25 8.51
N LEU A 330 -38.01 22.10 9.22
CA LEU A 330 -38.59 23.07 10.16
C LEU A 330 -39.05 24.36 9.48
N ASN A 331 -38.48 24.72 8.34
CA ASN A 331 -38.77 26.00 7.67
C ASN A 331 -39.62 25.84 6.40
N ASP A 332 -39.47 24.73 5.67
CA ASP A 332 -40.08 24.52 4.35
C ASP A 332 -41.05 23.28 4.33
N GLY A 333 -41.05 22.53 5.38
CA GLY A 333 -41.87 21.30 5.54
C GLY A 333 -43.10 21.59 6.33
#